data_7125855828bb56268b2e43033905c339
#
_entry.id   7125855828bb56268b2e43033905c339
#
_cell.length_a   1.000
_cell.length_b   1.000
_cell.length_c   1.000
_cell.angle_alpha   90.00
_cell.angle_beta   90.00
_cell.angle_gamma   90.00
#
_symmetry.space_group_name_H-M   'P 1'
#
loop_
_entity.id
_entity.type
_entity.pdbx_description
1 polymer ?
#
loop_
_entity_poly.entity_id
_entity_poly.type
_entity_poly.pdbx_seq_one_letter_code
_entity_poly.pdbx_strand_id
1 'polypeptide(L)'
;MYVIEEKDEQSPVDSNGRRWRCDEYSEWEVGPCLVLHEPEPRALLVQPVEQEEIIERKGLIEEVDAIAAAIDVPFAVAFISIADWNQQLSPWQAPAVFGKADFGAGARETLQHIENLLPELKRRYDLSADAPVLLGGYSLAALFSLWSAYESHSFHAIAAASPSVWFPGWLDYAKVHHPQADIIYLSLGDREDKTRNPIMRTVSICIQEQHALLQTEPILKTTLAWNPGNHFQHPEQRCAKGFIWCMEQLLLG
;
A
#
# COMPACT_ATOMS: atom_id res chain seq x y z
N MET A 1 -18.88 -14.35 13.37
CA MET A 1 -19.31 -15.29 12.29
C MET A 1 -19.24 -14.50 11.01
N TYR A 2 -18.19 -14.70 10.25
CA TYR A 2 -17.95 -13.91 9.03
C TYR A 2 -18.88 -14.41 7.92
N VAL A 3 -19.65 -13.51 7.33
CA VAL A 3 -20.52 -13.83 6.19
C VAL A 3 -19.67 -13.68 4.94
N ILE A 4 -19.48 -14.78 4.22
CA ILE A 4 -18.90 -14.78 2.87
C ILE A 4 -20.07 -14.72 1.91
N GLU A 5 -20.18 -13.66 1.13
CA GLU A 5 -20.97 -13.73 -0.09
C GLU A 5 -20.06 -14.23 -1.22
N GLU A 6 -20.07 -15.55 -1.46
CA GLU A 6 -19.54 -16.10 -2.70
C GLU A 6 -20.43 -15.62 -3.86
N LYS A 7 -20.03 -14.58 -4.54
CA LYS A 7 -20.63 -14.20 -5.82
C LYS A 7 -19.89 -14.90 -6.96
N ASP A 8 -20.32 -16.13 -7.23
CA ASP A 8 -19.69 -17.05 -8.18
C ASP A 8 -19.93 -16.71 -9.67
N GLU A 9 -20.53 -15.57 -10.03
CA GLU A 9 -21.00 -15.35 -11.40
C GLU A 9 -20.12 -14.43 -12.28
N GLN A 10 -19.12 -13.71 -11.75
CA GLN A 10 -18.20 -12.91 -12.58
C GLN A 10 -16.82 -12.73 -11.94
N SER A 11 -16.08 -13.81 -11.71
CA SER A 11 -14.66 -13.66 -11.39
C SER A 11 -13.97 -12.90 -12.52
N PRO A 12 -13.28 -11.79 -12.24
CA PRO A 12 -12.55 -11.05 -13.26
C PRO A 12 -11.51 -11.95 -13.93
N VAL A 13 -11.39 -11.81 -15.24
CA VAL A 13 -10.43 -12.57 -16.05
C VAL A 13 -9.39 -11.58 -16.56
N ASP A 14 -8.11 -11.83 -16.28
CA ASP A 14 -7.01 -11.01 -16.79
C ASP A 14 -6.86 -11.12 -18.31
N SER A 15 -5.97 -10.33 -18.91
CA SER A 15 -5.63 -10.34 -20.34
C SER A 15 -5.08 -11.69 -20.82
N ASN A 16 -4.65 -12.58 -19.92
CA ASN A 16 -4.09 -13.91 -20.18
C ASN A 16 -5.11 -15.03 -19.90
N GLY A 17 -6.36 -14.68 -19.55
CA GLY A 17 -7.41 -15.64 -19.25
C GLY A 17 -7.35 -16.23 -17.84
N ARG A 18 -6.52 -15.69 -16.93
CA ARG A 18 -6.49 -16.05 -15.51
C ARG A 18 -7.76 -15.52 -14.83
N ARG A 19 -8.38 -16.32 -13.99
CA ARG A 19 -9.52 -15.91 -13.18
C ARG A 19 -9.07 -15.67 -11.75
N TRP A 20 -9.25 -14.44 -11.28
CA TRP A 20 -9.11 -14.13 -9.86
C TRP A 20 -10.27 -14.74 -9.08
N ARG A 21 -9.97 -15.37 -7.96
CA ARG A 21 -10.99 -15.63 -6.95
C ARG A 21 -11.17 -14.36 -6.15
N CYS A 22 -12.42 -13.99 -5.91
CA CYS A 22 -12.79 -12.72 -5.31
C CYS A 22 -13.65 -12.98 -4.07
N ASP A 23 -13.13 -12.63 -2.91
CA ASP A 23 -13.83 -12.75 -1.64
C ASP A 23 -14.07 -11.36 -1.03
N GLU A 24 -15.29 -11.08 -0.62
CA GLU A 24 -15.67 -9.85 0.08
C GLU A 24 -16.00 -10.13 1.54
N TYR A 25 -15.53 -9.25 2.40
CA TYR A 25 -15.80 -9.29 3.82
C TYR A 25 -16.44 -7.97 4.24
N SER A 26 -17.70 -8.01 4.69
CA SER A 26 -18.45 -6.82 5.10
C SER A 26 -18.32 -6.47 6.57
N GLU A 27 -17.85 -7.39 7.42
CA GLU A 27 -17.92 -7.28 8.88
C GLU A 27 -16.56 -7.43 9.59
N TRP A 28 -15.46 -7.01 8.96
CA TRP A 28 -14.21 -6.92 9.71
C TRP A 28 -14.15 -5.63 10.52
N GLU A 29 -13.41 -5.67 11.63
CA GLU A 29 -13.24 -4.52 12.54
C GLU A 29 -12.66 -3.29 11.85
N VAL A 30 -11.89 -3.48 10.79
CA VAL A 30 -11.34 -2.39 9.92
C VAL A 30 -12.33 -1.89 8.85
N GLY A 31 -13.45 -2.56 8.64
CA GLY A 31 -14.41 -2.26 7.57
C GLY A 31 -14.41 -3.31 6.45
N PRO A 32 -15.11 -3.05 5.34
CA PRO A 32 -15.14 -3.95 4.19
C PRO A 32 -13.73 -4.25 3.68
N CYS A 33 -13.49 -5.50 3.29
CA CYS A 33 -12.24 -5.93 2.69
C CYS A 33 -12.55 -6.72 1.40
N LEU A 34 -11.78 -6.46 0.37
CA LEU A 34 -11.81 -7.21 -0.88
C LEU A 34 -10.50 -7.99 -1.00
N VAL A 35 -10.60 -9.30 -1.16
CA VAL A 35 -9.42 -10.13 -1.43
C VAL A 35 -9.51 -10.72 -2.82
N LEU A 36 -8.50 -10.44 -3.63
CA LEU A 36 -8.27 -11.07 -4.92
C LEU A 36 -7.09 -12.03 -4.78
N HIS A 37 -7.26 -13.31 -5.16
CA HIS A 37 -6.21 -14.28 -4.98
C HIS A 37 -6.13 -15.31 -6.10
N GLU A 38 -4.93 -15.81 -6.35
CA GLU A 38 -4.65 -16.99 -7.14
C GLU A 38 -4.72 -18.25 -6.28
N PRO A 39 -4.83 -19.46 -6.87
CA PRO A 39 -4.63 -20.70 -6.11
C PRO A 39 -3.23 -20.80 -5.53
N GLU A 40 -3.13 -21.30 -4.29
CA GLU A 40 -1.85 -21.53 -3.59
C GLU A 40 -0.93 -20.30 -3.54
N PRO A 41 -1.42 -19.15 -3.06
CA PRO A 41 -0.63 -17.93 -3.04
C PRO A 41 0.61 -18.09 -2.14
N ARG A 42 1.72 -17.48 -2.54
CA ARG A 42 3.01 -17.55 -1.85
C ARG A 42 3.43 -16.21 -1.25
N ALA A 43 2.72 -15.15 -1.53
CA ALA A 43 2.89 -13.82 -0.95
C ALA A 43 1.54 -13.19 -0.67
N LEU A 44 1.48 -12.35 0.37
CA LEU A 44 0.31 -11.55 0.72
C LEU A 44 0.65 -10.07 0.52
N LEU A 45 -0.08 -9.40 -0.36
CA LEU A 45 -0.05 -7.97 -0.55
C LEU A 45 -1.22 -7.35 0.22
N VAL A 46 -0.99 -6.25 0.88
CA VAL A 46 -2.02 -5.53 1.66
C VAL A 46 -2.02 -4.07 1.22
N GLN A 47 -3.18 -3.52 0.96
CA GLN A 47 -3.32 -2.15 0.50
C GLN A 47 -4.54 -1.47 1.12
N PRO A 48 -4.37 -0.43 1.94
CA PRO A 48 -5.45 0.47 2.34
C PRO A 48 -5.95 1.26 1.13
N VAL A 49 -7.27 1.27 0.93
CA VAL A 49 -7.95 1.93 -0.20
C VAL A 49 -9.21 2.66 0.28
N GLU A 50 -9.72 3.59 -0.51
CA GLU A 50 -11.03 4.20 -0.25
C GLU A 50 -12.16 3.17 -0.49
N GLN A 51 -13.27 3.32 0.23
CA GLN A 51 -14.40 2.40 0.10
C GLN A 51 -14.97 2.39 -1.32
N GLU A 52 -14.97 3.52 -1.98
CA GLU A 52 -15.42 3.70 -3.36
C GLU A 52 -14.60 2.84 -4.33
N GLU A 53 -13.29 2.69 -4.10
CA GLU A 53 -12.41 1.87 -4.94
C GLU A 53 -12.80 0.38 -4.85
N ILE A 54 -13.18 -0.09 -3.65
CA ILE A 54 -13.69 -1.47 -3.46
C ILE A 54 -15.02 -1.67 -4.20
N ILE A 55 -15.91 -0.68 -4.18
CA ILE A 55 -17.20 -0.74 -4.86
C ILE A 55 -17.02 -0.74 -6.38
N GLU A 56 -16.18 0.14 -6.90
CA GLU A 56 -15.92 0.26 -8.35
C GLU A 56 -15.03 -0.86 -8.89
N ARG A 57 -14.08 -1.35 -8.12
CA ARG A 57 -13.13 -2.46 -8.38
C ARG A 57 -12.24 -2.33 -9.60
N LYS A 58 -12.64 -1.57 -10.60
CA LYS A 58 -11.96 -1.54 -11.90
C LYS A 58 -10.47 -1.22 -11.77
N GLY A 59 -10.11 -0.17 -11.05
CA GLY A 59 -8.71 0.22 -10.82
C GLY A 59 -7.93 -0.86 -10.07
N LEU A 60 -8.55 -1.47 -9.05
CA LEU A 60 -7.93 -2.54 -8.25
C LEU A 60 -7.67 -3.79 -9.08
N ILE A 61 -8.59 -4.16 -9.97
CA ILE A 61 -8.41 -5.29 -10.89
C ILE A 61 -7.29 -4.99 -11.90
N GLU A 62 -7.26 -3.78 -12.49
CA GLU A 62 -6.19 -3.35 -13.40
C GLU A 62 -4.81 -3.38 -12.73
N GLU A 63 -4.73 -3.01 -11.44
CA GLU A 63 -3.51 -3.08 -10.64
C GLU A 63 -3.04 -4.53 -10.47
N VAL A 64 -3.94 -5.41 -10.02
CA VAL A 64 -3.63 -6.82 -9.76
C VAL A 64 -3.26 -7.55 -11.06
N ASP A 65 -3.95 -7.28 -12.16
CA ASP A 65 -3.63 -7.82 -13.49
C ASP A 65 -2.24 -7.40 -13.95
N ALA A 66 -1.86 -6.15 -13.70
CA ALA A 66 -0.52 -5.65 -14.05
C ALA A 66 0.58 -6.35 -13.23
N ILE A 67 0.33 -6.62 -11.94
CA ILE A 67 1.26 -7.38 -11.09
C ILE A 67 1.38 -8.82 -11.60
N ALA A 68 0.27 -9.50 -11.85
CA ALA A 68 0.24 -10.88 -12.32
C ALA A 68 0.86 -11.06 -13.71
N ALA A 69 0.78 -10.04 -14.55
CA ALA A 69 1.45 -10.06 -15.86
C ALA A 69 2.98 -10.00 -15.76
N ALA A 70 3.51 -9.43 -14.68
CA ALA A 70 4.94 -9.22 -14.47
C ALA A 70 5.59 -10.29 -13.56
N ILE A 71 4.82 -10.86 -12.62
CA ILE A 71 5.31 -11.78 -11.59
C ILE A 71 4.71 -13.16 -11.80
N ASP A 72 5.57 -14.18 -11.95
CA ASP A 72 5.16 -15.58 -12.16
C ASP A 72 5.08 -16.37 -10.83
N VAL A 73 4.81 -15.70 -9.73
CA VAL A 73 4.60 -16.31 -8.40
C VAL A 73 3.18 -16.00 -7.98
N PRO A 74 2.36 -17.02 -7.64
CA PRO A 74 1.00 -16.80 -7.16
C PRO A 74 0.97 -15.93 -5.89
N PHE A 75 0.02 -15.02 -5.81
CA PHE A 75 -0.14 -14.11 -4.68
C PHE A 75 -1.61 -13.85 -4.34
N ALA A 76 -1.83 -13.31 -3.16
CA ALA A 76 -3.11 -12.74 -2.75
C ALA A 76 -2.95 -11.25 -2.47
N VAL A 77 -3.96 -10.46 -2.80
CA VAL A 77 -4.03 -9.04 -2.45
C VAL A 77 -5.26 -8.80 -1.58
N ALA A 78 -5.06 -8.21 -0.42
CA ALA A 78 -6.12 -7.76 0.48
C ALA A 78 -6.23 -6.23 0.42
N PHE A 79 -7.30 -5.73 -0.17
CA PHE A 79 -7.66 -4.31 -0.18
C PHE A 79 -8.50 -4.01 1.07
N ILE A 80 -7.98 -3.16 1.94
CA ILE A 80 -8.60 -2.81 3.22
C ILE A 80 -9.30 -1.45 3.08
N SER A 81 -10.61 -1.42 3.24
CA SER A 81 -11.39 -0.18 3.18
C SER A 81 -11.06 0.74 4.34
N ILE A 82 -10.80 1.99 4.04
CA ILE A 82 -10.58 3.08 5.00
C ILE A 82 -11.78 4.02 4.96
N ALA A 83 -12.48 4.15 6.09
CA ALA A 83 -13.69 4.94 6.19
C ALA A 83 -13.41 6.45 6.34
N ASP A 84 -12.37 6.81 7.08
CA ASP A 84 -11.91 8.20 7.24
C ASP A 84 -10.42 8.30 6.92
N TRP A 85 -10.14 8.68 5.67
CA TRP A 85 -8.80 8.70 5.09
C TRP A 85 -7.80 9.52 5.93
N ASN A 86 -8.19 10.74 6.30
CA ASN A 86 -7.31 11.62 7.05
C ASN A 86 -7.14 11.19 8.51
N GLN A 87 -8.19 10.64 9.13
CA GLN A 87 -8.12 10.22 10.52
C GLN A 87 -7.37 8.91 10.70
N GLN A 88 -7.67 7.92 9.86
CA GLN A 88 -7.18 6.55 10.04
C GLN A 88 -5.78 6.30 9.50
N LEU A 89 -5.31 7.09 8.52
CA LEU A 89 -4.00 6.87 7.88
C LEU A 89 -2.91 7.83 8.35
N SER A 90 -3.24 8.84 9.14
CA SER A 90 -2.25 9.82 9.60
C SER A 90 -1.52 9.35 10.86
N PRO A 91 -0.18 9.39 10.87
CA PRO A 91 0.63 8.97 12.02
C PRO A 91 0.38 9.77 13.30
N TRP A 92 0.08 11.06 13.16
CA TRP A 92 -0.24 12.00 14.25
C TRP A 92 -1.13 13.14 13.76
N GLN A 93 -1.68 13.89 14.67
CA GLN A 93 -2.52 15.04 14.34
C GLN A 93 -1.70 16.13 13.64
N ALA A 94 -2.28 16.67 12.57
CA ALA A 94 -1.71 17.79 11.85
C ALA A 94 -2.83 18.67 11.25
N PRO A 95 -2.60 19.98 11.10
CA PRO A 95 -3.55 20.86 10.42
C PRO A 95 -3.78 20.45 8.97
N ALA A 96 -4.98 20.73 8.46
CA ALA A 96 -5.31 20.53 7.05
C ALA A 96 -4.30 21.23 6.13
N VAL A 97 -3.74 20.47 5.20
CA VAL A 97 -2.86 20.97 4.13
C VAL A 97 -3.66 21.26 2.87
N PHE A 98 -4.75 20.54 2.68
CA PHE A 98 -5.74 20.77 1.61
C PHE A 98 -7.14 20.50 2.19
N GLY A 99 -8.18 21.05 1.53
CA GLY A 99 -9.53 20.93 2.05
C GLY A 99 -9.75 21.68 3.37
N LYS A 100 -10.60 21.14 4.25
CA LYS A 100 -10.95 21.72 5.56
C LYS A 100 -10.77 20.75 6.73
N ALA A 101 -10.63 19.46 6.45
CA ALA A 101 -10.49 18.45 7.47
C ALA A 101 -9.02 18.31 7.90
N ASP A 102 -8.77 18.43 9.20
CA ASP A 102 -7.47 18.16 9.77
C ASP A 102 -7.11 16.68 9.67
N PHE A 103 -5.83 16.37 9.78
CA PHE A 103 -5.33 15.02 9.89
C PHE A 103 -5.48 14.50 11.31
N GLY A 104 -5.85 13.22 11.44
CA GLY A 104 -5.98 12.55 12.73
C GLY A 104 -4.69 11.93 13.25
N ALA A 105 -4.83 10.90 14.09
CA ALA A 105 -3.72 10.13 14.65
C ALA A 105 -4.04 8.64 14.72
N GLY A 106 -4.94 8.16 13.84
CA GLY A 106 -5.47 6.80 13.88
C GLY A 106 -4.60 5.74 13.19
N ALA A 107 -3.46 6.13 12.61
CA ALA A 107 -2.60 5.18 11.90
C ALA A 107 -2.17 3.98 12.77
N ARG A 108 -1.93 4.18 14.06
CA ARG A 108 -1.56 3.09 14.97
C ARG A 108 -2.69 2.07 15.15
N GLU A 109 -3.93 2.52 15.27
CA GLU A 109 -5.08 1.65 15.39
C GLU A 109 -5.32 0.89 14.07
N THR A 110 -5.19 1.58 12.94
CA THR A 110 -5.28 0.97 11.61
C THR A 110 -4.20 -0.09 11.40
N LEU A 111 -2.95 0.21 11.78
CA LEU A 111 -1.84 -0.75 11.72
C LEU A 111 -2.15 -1.99 12.58
N GLN A 112 -2.58 -1.80 13.82
CA GLN A 112 -2.93 -2.90 14.72
C GLN A 112 -4.07 -3.77 14.15
N HIS A 113 -5.08 -3.15 13.54
CA HIS A 113 -6.17 -3.90 12.90
C HIS A 113 -5.65 -4.71 11.71
N ILE A 114 -4.79 -4.14 10.86
CA ILE A 114 -4.18 -4.88 9.75
C ILE A 114 -3.35 -6.05 10.29
N GLU A 115 -2.50 -5.83 11.28
CA GLU A 115 -1.67 -6.89 11.88
C GLU A 115 -2.52 -8.04 12.46
N ASN A 116 -3.64 -7.72 13.10
CA ASN A 116 -4.58 -8.72 13.62
C ASN A 116 -5.25 -9.55 12.51
N LEU A 117 -5.39 -8.99 11.30
CA LEU A 117 -5.95 -9.69 10.14
C LEU A 117 -4.95 -10.62 9.45
N LEU A 118 -3.64 -10.34 9.50
CA LEU A 118 -2.63 -11.11 8.76
C LEU A 118 -2.68 -12.61 9.05
N PRO A 119 -2.77 -13.10 10.31
CA PRO A 119 -2.87 -14.52 10.59
C PRO A 119 -4.13 -15.18 10.01
N GLU A 120 -5.26 -14.48 10.04
CA GLU A 120 -6.53 -14.97 9.49
C GLU A 120 -6.46 -15.04 7.96
N LEU A 121 -5.92 -14.02 7.29
CA LEU A 121 -5.70 -14.03 5.85
C LEU A 121 -4.77 -15.18 5.44
N LYS A 122 -3.64 -15.34 6.12
CA LYS A 122 -2.70 -16.44 5.84
C LYS A 122 -3.38 -17.81 5.98
N ARG A 123 -4.13 -18.02 7.06
CA ARG A 123 -4.84 -19.28 7.29
C ARG A 123 -5.92 -19.55 6.25
N ARG A 124 -6.67 -18.52 5.85
CA ARG A 124 -7.82 -18.66 4.96
C ARG A 124 -7.42 -18.96 3.52
N TYR A 125 -6.31 -18.41 3.09
CA TYR A 125 -5.80 -18.57 1.73
C TYR A 125 -4.64 -19.57 1.63
N ASP A 126 -4.46 -20.42 2.66
CA ASP A 126 -3.42 -21.46 2.71
C ASP A 126 -1.99 -20.94 2.48
N LEU A 127 -1.75 -19.68 2.87
CA LEU A 127 -0.40 -19.11 2.87
C LEU A 127 0.43 -19.72 4.01
N SER A 128 1.71 -20.00 3.72
CA SER A 128 2.66 -20.38 4.77
C SER A 128 2.73 -19.32 5.87
N ALA A 129 2.98 -19.72 7.11
CA ALA A 129 3.23 -18.78 8.21
C ALA A 129 4.35 -17.79 7.87
N ASP A 130 5.40 -18.28 7.18
CA ASP A 130 6.56 -17.50 6.76
C ASP A 130 6.37 -16.81 5.39
N ALA A 131 5.18 -16.89 4.78
CA ALA A 131 4.92 -16.21 3.52
C ALA A 131 5.15 -14.70 3.69
N PRO A 132 5.88 -14.05 2.76
CA PRO A 132 6.16 -12.64 2.87
C PRO A 132 4.87 -11.81 2.79
N VAL A 133 4.82 -10.78 3.62
CA VAL A 133 3.75 -9.78 3.62
C VAL A 133 4.33 -8.46 3.13
N LEU A 134 3.67 -7.89 2.13
CA LEU A 134 3.99 -6.59 1.57
C LEU A 134 2.86 -5.60 1.91
N LEU A 135 3.20 -4.41 2.37
CA LEU A 135 2.23 -3.33 2.56
C LEU A 135 2.49 -2.23 1.53
N GLY A 136 1.45 -1.76 0.89
CA GLY A 136 1.59 -0.69 -0.10
C GLY A 136 0.41 0.25 -0.10
N GLY A 137 0.46 1.25 -0.97
CA GLY A 137 -0.63 2.19 -1.15
C GLY A 137 -0.23 3.41 -1.95
N TYR A 138 -1.21 4.30 -2.13
CA TYR A 138 -1.07 5.56 -2.84
C TYR A 138 -1.26 6.75 -1.89
N SER A 139 -0.53 7.85 -2.12
CA SER A 139 -0.73 9.12 -1.42
C SER A 139 -0.58 9.01 0.11
N LEU A 140 -1.64 9.26 0.88
CA LEU A 140 -1.64 9.14 2.34
C LEU A 140 -1.54 7.67 2.79
N ALA A 141 -2.15 6.72 2.05
CA ALA A 141 -1.96 5.29 2.30
C ALA A 141 -0.50 4.85 2.05
N ALA A 142 0.19 5.46 1.10
CA ALA A 142 1.62 5.23 0.90
C ALA A 142 2.47 5.81 2.04
N LEU A 143 2.10 6.97 2.60
CA LEU A 143 2.73 7.50 3.82
C LEU A 143 2.47 6.58 5.02
N PHE A 144 1.24 6.11 5.18
CA PHE A 144 0.88 5.12 6.20
C PHE A 144 1.73 3.85 6.09
N SER A 145 1.84 3.30 4.87
CA SER A 145 2.66 2.12 4.62
C SER A 145 4.13 2.37 4.95
N LEU A 146 4.66 3.51 4.55
CA LEU A 146 6.04 3.90 4.86
C LEU A 146 6.25 4.10 6.36
N TRP A 147 5.30 4.75 7.07
CA TRP A 147 5.34 4.89 8.53
C TRP A 147 5.26 3.53 9.24
N SER A 148 4.43 2.62 8.74
CA SER A 148 4.31 1.26 9.29
C SER A 148 5.63 0.49 9.24
N ALA A 149 6.49 0.77 8.24
CA ALA A 149 7.83 0.18 8.19
C ALA A 149 8.72 0.56 9.39
N TYR A 150 8.48 1.70 10.03
CA TYR A 150 9.23 2.15 11.21
C TYR A 150 8.64 1.63 12.52
N GLU A 151 7.37 1.21 12.50
CA GLU A 151 6.61 0.85 13.70
C GLU A 151 6.42 -0.65 13.88
N SER A 152 6.66 -1.45 12.82
CA SER A 152 6.32 -2.87 12.80
C SER A 152 7.29 -3.72 11.99
N HIS A 153 7.52 -4.93 12.48
CA HIS A 153 8.25 -6.01 11.78
C HIS A 153 7.33 -6.92 10.94
N SER A 154 6.03 -6.64 10.87
CA SER A 154 5.06 -7.51 10.21
C SER A 154 5.19 -7.51 8.67
N PHE A 155 5.89 -6.52 8.10
CA PHE A 155 5.99 -6.32 6.67
C PHE A 155 7.43 -6.47 6.18
N HIS A 156 7.64 -7.37 5.22
CA HIS A 156 8.94 -7.63 4.59
C HIS A 156 9.29 -6.54 3.58
N ALA A 157 8.28 -6.00 2.90
CA ALA A 157 8.48 -4.96 1.90
C ALA A 157 7.38 -3.90 1.92
N ILE A 158 7.74 -2.68 1.54
CA ILE A 158 6.85 -1.53 1.45
C ILE A 158 6.83 -0.99 0.02
N ALA A 159 5.62 -0.90 -0.57
CA ALA A 159 5.38 -0.33 -1.88
C ALA A 159 4.71 1.05 -1.75
N ALA A 160 5.50 2.10 -1.50
CA ALA A 160 4.99 3.45 -1.29
C ALA A 160 4.94 4.24 -2.61
N ALA A 161 3.77 4.27 -3.25
CA ALA A 161 3.56 4.99 -4.50
C ALA A 161 3.06 6.41 -4.24
N SER A 162 3.82 7.41 -4.71
CA SER A 162 3.51 8.84 -4.53
C SER A 162 3.17 9.24 -3.08
N PRO A 163 3.98 8.84 -2.08
CA PRO A 163 3.66 9.03 -0.67
C PRO A 163 3.59 10.51 -0.30
N SER A 164 2.69 10.85 0.60
CA SER A 164 2.49 12.21 1.14
C SER A 164 3.63 12.62 2.09
N VAL A 165 4.89 12.47 1.67
CA VAL A 165 6.10 12.75 2.50
C VAL A 165 6.30 14.23 2.86
N TRP A 166 5.47 15.11 2.31
CA TRP A 166 5.32 16.50 2.74
C TRP A 166 4.53 16.66 4.05
N PHE A 167 4.01 15.57 4.62
CA PHE A 167 3.21 15.56 5.84
C PHE A 167 4.00 16.22 6.99
N PRO A 168 3.37 17.12 7.78
CA PRO A 168 4.06 17.88 8.82
C PRO A 168 4.78 17.00 9.83
N GLY A 169 6.08 17.20 10.00
CA GLY A 169 6.92 16.45 10.93
C GLY A 169 7.42 15.09 10.43
N TRP A 170 7.01 14.64 9.24
CA TRP A 170 7.38 13.33 8.73
C TRP A 170 8.90 13.12 8.59
N LEU A 171 9.60 14.05 7.94
CA LEU A 171 11.05 13.90 7.73
C LEU A 171 11.84 14.01 9.06
N ASP A 172 11.35 14.79 10.01
CA ASP A 172 11.99 14.88 11.34
C ASP A 172 11.83 13.55 12.10
N TYR A 173 10.66 12.91 11.97
CA TYR A 173 10.43 11.57 12.51
C TYR A 173 11.35 10.54 11.82
N ALA A 174 11.41 10.51 10.48
CA ALA A 174 12.22 9.56 9.73
C ALA A 174 13.73 9.68 9.98
N LYS A 175 14.23 10.87 10.34
CA LYS A 175 15.66 11.11 10.69
C LYS A 175 16.12 10.42 11.96
N VAL A 176 15.23 10.16 12.89
CA VAL A 176 15.57 9.65 14.23
C VAL A 176 15.05 8.24 14.49
N HIS A 177 14.36 7.63 13.50
CA HIS A 177 13.87 6.27 13.57
C HIS A 177 14.46 5.44 12.42
N HIS A 178 14.52 4.11 12.60
CA HIS A 178 15.03 3.17 11.62
C HIS A 178 13.90 2.25 11.14
N PRO A 179 13.73 2.05 9.82
CA PRO A 179 12.73 1.13 9.32
C PRO A 179 13.07 -0.31 9.67
N GLN A 180 12.03 -1.12 9.87
CA GLN A 180 12.10 -2.53 10.21
C GLN A 180 11.90 -3.44 8.99
N ALA A 181 11.41 -2.89 7.87
CA ALA A 181 11.26 -3.62 6.61
C ALA A 181 12.60 -3.74 5.88
N ASP A 182 12.79 -4.83 5.15
CA ASP A 182 14.03 -5.10 4.40
C ASP A 182 14.05 -4.43 3.01
N ILE A 183 12.86 -4.09 2.49
CA ILE A 183 12.68 -3.58 1.12
C ILE A 183 11.70 -2.41 1.15
N ILE A 184 12.10 -1.25 0.61
CA ILE A 184 11.22 -0.08 0.51
C ILE A 184 11.33 0.53 -0.90
N TYR A 185 10.22 0.48 -1.62
CA TYR A 185 10.04 1.17 -2.89
C TYR A 185 9.39 2.53 -2.65
N LEU A 186 9.95 3.55 -3.28
CA LEU A 186 9.36 4.88 -3.39
C LEU A 186 9.13 5.24 -4.85
N SER A 187 8.04 5.94 -5.14
CA SER A 187 7.89 6.58 -6.45
C SER A 187 7.20 7.94 -6.34
N LEU A 188 7.38 8.76 -7.38
CA LEU A 188 6.72 10.05 -7.50
C LEU A 188 6.46 10.37 -8.97
N GLY A 189 5.39 11.11 -9.24
CA GLY A 189 5.18 11.71 -10.56
C GLY A 189 6.10 12.92 -10.77
N ASP A 190 6.65 13.05 -11.99
CA ASP A 190 7.62 14.10 -12.35
C ASP A 190 7.02 15.53 -12.38
N ARG A 191 5.70 15.66 -12.18
CA ARG A 191 4.96 16.92 -12.12
C ARG A 191 4.11 17.09 -10.86
N GLU A 192 4.30 16.29 -9.82
CA GLU A 192 3.53 16.40 -8.57
C GLU A 192 3.88 17.66 -7.77
N ASP A 193 5.10 18.19 -7.94
CA ASP A 193 5.52 19.47 -7.36
C ASP A 193 4.91 20.70 -8.07
N LYS A 194 4.24 20.51 -9.22
CA LYS A 194 3.59 21.60 -10.00
C LYS A 194 2.19 21.95 -9.48
N THR A 195 2.04 21.97 -8.16
CA THR A 195 0.80 22.37 -7.48
C THR A 195 0.87 23.80 -6.96
N ARG A 196 -0.30 24.43 -6.76
CA ARG A 196 -0.40 25.76 -6.14
C ARG A 196 -0.25 25.71 -4.62
N ASN A 197 -0.46 24.55 -4.01
CA ASN A 197 -0.32 24.39 -2.57
C ASN A 197 1.17 24.45 -2.17
N PRO A 198 1.58 25.40 -1.30
CA PRO A 198 2.99 25.61 -0.98
C PRO A 198 3.62 24.44 -0.21
N ILE A 199 2.84 23.67 0.56
CA ILE A 199 3.32 22.51 1.31
C ILE A 199 3.47 21.32 0.36
N MET A 200 2.41 20.99 -0.38
CA MET A 200 2.45 19.85 -1.33
C MET A 200 3.49 20.03 -2.44
N ARG A 201 3.82 21.28 -2.81
CA ARG A 201 4.90 21.58 -3.77
C ARG A 201 6.27 21.07 -3.33
N THR A 202 6.48 20.88 -2.05
CA THR A 202 7.76 20.38 -1.52
C THR A 202 7.97 18.89 -1.72
N VAL A 203 6.97 18.15 -2.23
CA VAL A 203 6.97 16.69 -2.31
C VAL A 203 8.20 16.11 -3.02
N SER A 204 8.67 16.76 -4.11
CA SER A 204 9.87 16.29 -4.84
C SER A 204 11.14 16.40 -4.00
N ILE A 205 11.27 17.43 -3.17
CA ILE A 205 12.41 17.59 -2.25
C ILE A 205 12.27 16.60 -1.10
N CYS A 206 11.07 16.51 -0.51
CA CYS A 206 10.81 15.62 0.61
C CYS A 206 11.07 14.15 0.27
N ILE A 207 10.65 13.68 -0.91
CA ILE A 207 10.86 12.28 -1.29
C ILE A 207 12.34 11.95 -1.58
N GLN A 208 13.09 12.91 -2.14
CA GLN A 208 14.53 12.75 -2.33
C GLN A 208 15.26 12.68 -0.99
N GLU A 209 14.88 13.53 -0.02
CA GLU A 209 15.43 13.49 1.34
C GLU A 209 15.07 12.18 2.04
N GLN A 210 13.81 11.74 1.94
CA GLN A 210 13.38 10.42 2.45
C GLN A 210 14.19 9.28 1.84
N HIS A 211 14.38 9.26 0.52
CA HIS A 211 15.18 8.23 -0.14
C HIS A 211 16.64 8.27 0.30
N ALA A 212 17.22 9.46 0.44
CA ALA A 212 18.58 9.62 0.94
C ALA A 212 18.74 9.07 2.37
N LEU A 213 17.74 9.25 3.25
CA LEU A 213 17.73 8.65 4.59
C LEU A 213 17.70 7.11 4.49
N LEU A 214 16.81 6.53 3.66
CA LEU A 214 16.74 5.08 3.48
C LEU A 214 18.04 4.49 2.93
N GLN A 215 18.75 5.20 2.07
CA GLN A 215 20.06 4.77 1.54
C GLN A 215 21.16 4.69 2.59
N THR A 216 20.98 5.31 3.77
CA THR A 216 21.94 5.19 4.88
C THR A 216 21.77 3.89 5.68
N GLU A 217 20.67 3.17 5.49
CA GLU A 217 20.40 1.90 6.17
C GLU A 217 21.20 0.76 5.54
N PRO A 218 22.05 0.04 6.30
CA PRO A 218 23.08 -0.84 5.73
C PRO A 218 22.55 -2.05 4.95
N ILE A 219 21.36 -2.54 5.29
CA ILE A 219 20.81 -3.81 4.75
C ILE A 219 19.59 -3.55 3.86
N LEU A 220 18.98 -2.38 4.01
CA LEU A 220 17.75 -2.04 3.33
C LEU A 220 17.95 -1.93 1.81
N LYS A 221 17.16 -2.68 1.04
CA LYS A 221 17.03 -2.48 -0.40
C LYS A 221 16.02 -1.38 -0.67
N THR A 222 16.43 -0.28 -1.29
CA THR A 222 15.54 0.84 -1.60
C THR A 222 15.75 1.39 -3.00
N THR A 223 14.70 1.96 -3.56
CA THR A 223 14.72 2.69 -4.84
C THR A 223 13.75 3.87 -4.82
N LEU A 224 14.02 4.86 -5.67
CA LEU A 224 13.09 5.95 -5.97
C LEU A 224 12.84 6.02 -7.47
N ALA A 225 11.64 5.62 -7.89
CA ALA A 225 11.21 5.63 -9.29
C ALA A 225 10.42 6.90 -9.62
N TRP A 226 10.72 7.51 -10.79
CA TRP A 226 9.98 8.64 -11.31
C TRP A 226 8.98 8.18 -12.38
N ASN A 227 7.72 8.58 -12.22
CA ASN A 227 6.65 8.30 -13.17
C ASN A 227 6.28 9.56 -13.96
N PRO A 228 5.86 9.44 -15.24
CA PRO A 228 5.29 10.58 -15.94
C PRO A 228 4.01 11.08 -15.28
N GLY A 229 3.84 12.40 -15.19
CA GLY A 229 2.56 13.00 -14.83
C GLY A 229 2.47 13.57 -13.43
N ASN A 230 1.25 14.02 -13.08
CA ASN A 230 0.91 14.59 -11.78
C ASN A 230 0.34 13.54 -10.82
N HIS A 231 -0.06 13.97 -9.63
CA HIS A 231 -0.57 13.10 -8.56
C HIS A 231 -1.84 12.30 -8.92
N PHE A 232 -2.63 12.74 -9.88
CA PHE A 232 -3.92 12.13 -10.21
C PHE A 232 -3.86 11.23 -11.47
N GLN A 233 -2.66 10.88 -11.94
CA GLN A 233 -2.48 10.09 -13.14
C GLN A 233 -1.97 8.69 -12.82
N HIS A 234 -2.77 7.70 -13.19
CA HIS A 234 -2.44 6.26 -13.13
C HIS A 234 -2.00 5.76 -11.75
N PRO A 235 -2.74 6.03 -10.65
CA PRO A 235 -2.38 5.56 -9.31
C PRO A 235 -2.25 4.03 -9.25
N GLU A 236 -3.18 3.29 -9.86
CA GLU A 236 -3.18 1.83 -9.95
C GLU A 236 -1.91 1.26 -10.58
N GLN A 237 -1.45 1.87 -11.68
CA GLN A 237 -0.22 1.43 -12.35
C GLN A 237 1.04 1.76 -11.54
N ARG A 238 1.01 2.82 -10.73
CA ARG A 238 2.12 3.18 -9.85
C ARG A 238 2.20 2.27 -8.64
N CYS A 239 1.06 1.88 -8.07
CA CYS A 239 0.98 0.87 -7.01
C CYS A 239 1.48 -0.48 -7.53
N ALA A 240 0.98 -0.92 -8.69
CA ALA A 240 1.44 -2.17 -9.33
C ALA A 240 2.96 -2.20 -9.51
N LYS A 241 3.58 -1.13 -10.03
CA LYS A 241 5.05 -1.04 -10.19
C LYS A 241 5.78 -1.19 -8.85
N GLY A 242 5.23 -0.63 -7.79
CA GLY A 242 5.79 -0.74 -6.44
C GLY A 242 5.79 -2.18 -5.95
N PHE A 243 4.65 -2.85 -6.03
CA PHE A 243 4.53 -4.25 -5.64
C PHE A 243 5.39 -5.17 -6.52
N ILE A 244 5.41 -4.97 -7.83
CA ILE A 244 6.25 -5.74 -8.76
C ILE A 244 7.72 -5.64 -8.33
N TRP A 245 8.24 -4.42 -8.17
CA TRP A 245 9.63 -4.22 -7.77
C TRP A 245 9.94 -4.87 -6.41
N CYS A 246 9.05 -4.72 -5.42
CA CYS A 246 9.22 -5.35 -4.11
C CYS A 246 9.25 -6.88 -4.19
N MET A 247 8.33 -7.48 -4.96
CA MET A 247 8.30 -8.94 -5.16
C MET A 247 9.55 -9.44 -5.89
N GLU A 248 10.02 -8.74 -6.91
CA GLU A 248 11.29 -9.06 -7.60
C GLU A 248 12.47 -9.08 -6.62
N GLN A 249 12.56 -8.09 -5.70
CA GLN A 249 13.62 -8.06 -4.70
C GLN A 249 13.55 -9.20 -3.68
N LEU A 250 12.34 -9.65 -3.34
CA LEU A 250 12.11 -10.81 -2.46
C LEU A 250 12.47 -12.14 -3.14
N LEU A 251 12.25 -12.25 -4.46
CA LEU A 251 12.54 -13.46 -5.23
C LEU A 251 14.04 -13.61 -5.57
N LEU A 252 14.78 -12.49 -5.63
CA LEU A 252 16.23 -12.46 -5.95
C LEU A 252 17.11 -12.63 -4.70
N GLY A 253 16.55 -12.59 -3.51
CA GLY A 253 17.24 -12.75 -2.22
C GLY A 253 17.06 -14.14 -1.66
#